data_77e3b27f0f5f658621a804505f3dc8ba
#
_entry.id   77e3b27f0f5f658621a804505f3dc8ba
#
_cell.length_a   1.000
_cell.length_b   1.000
_cell.length_c   1.000
_cell.angle_alpha   90.00
_cell.angle_beta   90.00
_cell.angle_gamma   90.00
#
_symmetry.space_group_name_H-M   'P 1'
#
loop_
_entity.id
_entity.type
_entity.pdbx_description
1 polymer ?
#
loop_
_entity_poly.entity_id
_entity_poly.type
_entity_poly.pdbx_seq_one_letter_code
_entity_poly.pdbx_strand_id
1 'polypeptide(L)'
;MSTAIASARLQALNAGSAASTHLAECLAVDFAALLQAVAPTLPPAAIQRMRAAAGKGITQRMALAAALLREAGQGDVQHWQAHSSDTVRGWACYLIGADAQATLADKLQAMRPLADDPHFGVREWAWLALRSDIVAGPLEALALLQPWAQQPSLHLRRFACEALRPRGVWATHIALFKQQPEHVLPLLETLADDPERYVQDSVGNWLNDAGKNQPDWVRTVCKKWQSTRDSVANAYIRKRALRSL
;
A
#
# COMPACT_ATOMS: atom_id res chain seq x y z
N MET A 1 25.26 2.71 -5.82
CA MET A 1 25.32 2.45 -7.26
C MET A 1 24.14 1.52 -7.58
N SER A 2 23.18 1.95 -8.40
CA SER A 2 22.08 1.06 -8.84
C SER A 2 22.68 0.09 -9.84
N THR A 3 22.75 -1.20 -9.49
CA THR A 3 23.15 -2.26 -10.42
C THR A 3 22.12 -2.31 -11.54
N ALA A 4 22.55 -2.17 -12.79
CA ALA A 4 21.66 -2.26 -13.95
C ALA A 4 20.94 -3.63 -13.93
N ILE A 5 19.62 -3.62 -14.10
CA ILE A 5 18.82 -4.86 -14.17
C ILE A 5 19.24 -5.61 -15.44
N ALA A 6 19.58 -6.90 -15.31
CA ALA A 6 19.96 -7.72 -16.46
C ALA A 6 18.82 -7.77 -17.50
N SER A 7 19.19 -7.70 -18.79
CA SER A 7 18.23 -7.65 -19.89
C SER A 7 17.23 -8.82 -19.88
N ALA A 8 17.69 -10.05 -19.65
CA ALA A 8 16.83 -11.22 -19.55
C ALA A 8 15.83 -11.10 -18.37
N ARG A 9 16.24 -10.51 -17.25
CA ARG A 9 15.40 -10.28 -16.09
C ARG A 9 14.29 -9.27 -16.41
N LEU A 10 14.65 -8.16 -17.07
CA LEU A 10 13.68 -7.15 -17.48
C LEU A 10 12.68 -7.69 -18.51
N GLN A 11 13.16 -8.53 -19.45
CA GLN A 11 12.28 -9.23 -20.39
C GLN A 11 11.25 -10.13 -19.67
N ALA A 12 11.67 -10.91 -18.67
CA ALA A 12 10.77 -11.75 -17.89
C ALA A 12 9.72 -10.92 -17.12
N LEU A 13 10.11 -9.79 -16.53
CA LEU A 13 9.19 -8.87 -15.87
C LEU A 13 8.17 -8.28 -16.86
N ASN A 14 8.63 -7.84 -18.01
CA ASN A 14 7.79 -7.23 -19.05
C ASN A 14 6.90 -8.25 -19.76
N ALA A 15 7.25 -9.54 -19.71
CA ALA A 15 6.40 -10.64 -20.20
C ALA A 15 5.39 -11.14 -19.15
N GLY A 16 5.48 -10.66 -17.92
CA GLY A 16 4.62 -11.12 -16.81
C GLY A 16 4.95 -12.51 -16.28
N SER A 17 6.07 -13.10 -16.70
CA SER A 17 6.47 -14.45 -16.30
C SER A 17 7.26 -14.51 -14.98
N ALA A 18 7.56 -13.34 -14.39
CA ALA A 18 8.27 -13.23 -13.11
C ALA A 18 7.69 -12.10 -12.26
N ALA A 19 7.80 -12.24 -10.94
CA ALA A 19 7.57 -11.16 -9.99
C ALA A 19 8.88 -10.38 -9.73
N SER A 20 8.79 -9.10 -9.40
CA SER A 20 9.94 -8.30 -9.00
C SER A 20 10.50 -8.76 -7.64
N THR A 21 11.77 -8.46 -7.36
CA THR A 21 12.42 -8.82 -6.09
C THR A 21 12.71 -7.60 -5.22
N HIS A 22 12.73 -6.43 -5.81
CA HIS A 22 12.97 -5.16 -5.12
C HIS A 22 12.35 -3.98 -5.87
N LEU A 23 12.24 -2.84 -5.18
CA LEU A 23 11.56 -1.65 -5.69
C LEU A 23 12.07 -1.17 -7.06
N ALA A 24 13.38 -1.23 -7.31
CA ALA A 24 13.92 -0.78 -8.59
C ALA A 24 13.42 -1.63 -9.76
N GLU A 25 13.21 -2.94 -9.58
CA GLU A 25 12.57 -3.80 -10.59
C GLU A 25 11.10 -3.40 -10.81
N CYS A 26 10.32 -3.18 -9.72
CA CYS A 26 8.93 -2.71 -9.84
C CYS A 26 8.84 -1.43 -10.68
N LEU A 27 9.75 -0.48 -10.47
CA LEU A 27 9.78 0.80 -11.17
C LEU A 27 10.23 0.69 -12.63
N ALA A 28 11.05 -0.31 -12.97
CA ALA A 28 11.62 -0.54 -14.29
C ALA A 28 10.67 -1.27 -15.26
N VAL A 29 9.58 -1.86 -14.78
CA VAL A 29 8.61 -2.58 -15.63
C VAL A 29 8.05 -1.65 -16.70
N ASP A 30 8.12 -2.09 -17.97
CA ASP A 30 7.40 -1.47 -19.08
C ASP A 30 5.94 -1.94 -19.05
N PHE A 31 5.05 -1.07 -18.58
CA PHE A 31 3.63 -1.39 -18.44
C PHE A 31 2.93 -1.63 -19.80
N ALA A 32 3.40 -1.00 -20.87
CA ALA A 32 2.81 -1.23 -22.20
C ALA A 32 3.21 -2.60 -22.75
N ALA A 33 4.47 -2.99 -22.59
CA ALA A 33 4.95 -4.32 -22.96
C ALA A 33 4.25 -5.40 -22.12
N LEU A 34 4.13 -5.18 -20.80
CA LEU A 34 3.45 -6.10 -19.89
C LEU A 34 1.97 -6.26 -20.23
N LEU A 35 1.22 -5.16 -20.46
CA LEU A 35 -0.18 -5.22 -20.90
C LEU A 35 -0.32 -5.98 -22.22
N GLN A 36 0.55 -5.73 -23.18
CA GLN A 36 0.52 -6.42 -24.47
C GLN A 36 0.77 -7.94 -24.32
N ALA A 37 1.61 -8.34 -23.36
CA ALA A 37 1.93 -9.74 -23.12
C ALA A 37 0.80 -10.48 -22.38
N VAL A 38 0.21 -9.87 -21.33
CA VAL A 38 -0.76 -10.56 -20.45
C VAL A 38 -2.23 -10.33 -20.86
N ALA A 39 -2.51 -9.29 -21.64
CA ALA A 39 -3.84 -8.94 -22.14
C ALA A 39 -3.80 -8.69 -23.67
N PRO A 40 -3.46 -9.70 -24.50
CA PRO A 40 -3.18 -9.53 -25.92
C PRO A 40 -4.40 -9.09 -26.76
N THR A 41 -5.60 -9.21 -26.20
CA THR A 41 -6.86 -8.79 -26.84
C THR A 41 -7.19 -7.31 -26.61
N LEU A 42 -6.36 -6.57 -25.84
CA LEU A 42 -6.52 -5.13 -25.68
C LEU A 42 -6.37 -4.39 -27.03
N PRO A 43 -7.22 -3.38 -27.29
CA PRO A 43 -7.09 -2.58 -28.50
C PRO A 43 -5.71 -1.91 -28.60
N PRO A 44 -5.12 -1.77 -29.80
CA PRO A 44 -3.83 -1.08 -29.99
C PRO A 44 -3.81 0.34 -29.40
N ALA A 45 -4.94 1.05 -29.41
CA ALA A 45 -5.09 2.37 -28.80
C ALA A 45 -4.87 2.34 -27.27
N ALA A 46 -5.27 1.29 -26.56
CA ALA A 46 -5.01 1.13 -25.13
C ALA A 46 -3.51 1.00 -24.85
N ILE A 47 -2.81 0.19 -25.64
CA ILE A 47 -1.34 0.04 -25.52
C ILE A 47 -0.63 1.37 -25.83
N GLN A 48 -1.09 2.12 -26.83
CA GLN A 48 -0.54 3.45 -27.13
C GLN A 48 -0.76 4.44 -25.98
N ARG A 49 -1.93 4.44 -25.34
CA ARG A 49 -2.22 5.26 -24.15
C ARG A 49 -1.26 4.93 -23.01
N MET A 50 -0.97 3.64 -22.77
CA MET A 50 -0.02 3.23 -21.76
C MET A 50 1.42 3.65 -22.10
N ARG A 51 1.86 3.53 -23.36
CA ARG A 51 3.17 4.02 -23.82
C ARG A 51 3.33 5.53 -23.59
N ALA A 52 2.31 6.31 -23.93
CA ALA A 52 2.30 7.75 -23.68
C ALA A 52 2.39 8.12 -22.19
N ALA A 53 1.99 7.21 -21.30
CA ALA A 53 2.05 7.39 -19.85
C ALA A 53 3.38 6.89 -19.21
N ALA A 54 4.38 6.43 -19.99
CA ALA A 54 5.62 5.85 -19.46
C ALA A 54 6.37 6.78 -18.50
N GLY A 55 6.33 8.10 -18.73
CA GLY A 55 6.95 9.10 -17.85
C GLY A 55 6.14 9.48 -16.61
N LYS A 56 4.92 8.92 -16.42
CA LYS A 56 4.12 9.21 -15.23
C LYS A 56 4.58 8.40 -14.03
N GLY A 57 4.22 8.86 -12.82
CA GLY A 57 4.48 8.14 -11.58
C GLY A 57 3.85 6.74 -11.58
N ILE A 58 4.44 5.82 -10.80
CA ILE A 58 4.02 4.41 -10.79
C ILE A 58 2.55 4.23 -10.43
N THR A 59 2.02 4.95 -9.44
CA THR A 59 0.61 4.90 -9.04
C THR A 59 -0.34 5.31 -10.17
N GLN A 60 0.04 6.32 -10.96
CA GLN A 60 -0.73 6.76 -12.12
C GLN A 60 -0.73 5.72 -13.24
N ARG A 61 0.41 5.03 -13.46
CA ARG A 61 0.52 3.94 -14.43
C ARG A 61 -0.32 2.73 -14.00
N MET A 62 -0.31 2.39 -12.69
CA MET A 62 -1.16 1.34 -12.13
C MET A 62 -2.65 1.64 -12.34
N ALA A 63 -3.09 2.83 -11.99
CA ALA A 63 -4.48 3.26 -12.16
C ALA A 63 -4.90 3.25 -13.65
N LEU A 64 -4.01 3.69 -14.55
CA LEU A 64 -4.28 3.65 -15.99
C LEU A 64 -4.41 2.22 -16.51
N ALA A 65 -3.55 1.28 -16.08
CA ALA A 65 -3.65 -0.12 -16.50
C ALA A 65 -5.00 -0.72 -16.10
N ALA A 66 -5.42 -0.53 -14.83
CA ALA A 66 -6.74 -0.97 -14.36
C ALA A 66 -7.89 -0.34 -15.16
N ALA A 67 -7.81 0.96 -15.49
CA ALA A 67 -8.81 1.63 -16.30
C ALA A 67 -8.91 1.04 -17.71
N LEU A 68 -7.76 0.78 -18.37
CA LEU A 68 -7.71 0.19 -19.71
C LEU A 68 -8.28 -1.23 -19.74
N LEU A 69 -7.97 -2.05 -18.72
CA LEU A 69 -8.53 -3.39 -18.58
C LEU A 69 -10.07 -3.33 -18.42
N ARG A 70 -10.57 -2.43 -17.57
CA ARG A 70 -12.01 -2.27 -17.36
C ARG A 70 -12.73 -1.76 -18.61
N GLU A 71 -12.18 -0.76 -19.32
CA GLU A 71 -12.71 -0.24 -20.58
C GLU A 71 -12.83 -1.33 -21.65
N ALA A 72 -11.93 -2.32 -21.62
CA ALA A 72 -11.94 -3.45 -22.54
C ALA A 72 -12.79 -4.66 -22.06
N GLY A 73 -13.56 -4.51 -20.98
CA GLY A 73 -14.35 -5.61 -20.41
C GLY A 73 -13.53 -6.69 -19.71
N GLN A 74 -12.27 -6.43 -19.39
CA GLN A 74 -11.35 -7.37 -18.71
C GLN A 74 -11.16 -7.01 -17.24
N GLY A 75 -12.21 -6.50 -16.58
CA GLY A 75 -12.17 -6.05 -15.17
C GLY A 75 -12.30 -7.15 -14.12
N ASP A 76 -12.19 -8.44 -14.49
CA ASP A 76 -12.26 -9.54 -13.53
C ASP A 76 -11.07 -9.52 -12.56
N VAL A 77 -11.33 -9.10 -11.33
CA VAL A 77 -10.35 -9.00 -10.26
C VAL A 77 -9.74 -10.36 -9.92
N GLN A 78 -10.56 -11.45 -9.90
CA GLN A 78 -10.08 -12.78 -9.52
C GLN A 78 -9.04 -13.31 -10.51
N HIS A 79 -9.24 -13.04 -11.80
CA HIS A 79 -8.28 -13.39 -12.83
C HIS A 79 -6.93 -12.70 -12.61
N TRP A 80 -6.92 -11.40 -12.35
CA TRP A 80 -5.68 -10.62 -12.22
C TRP A 80 -4.97 -10.81 -10.89
N GLN A 81 -5.69 -11.03 -9.80
CA GLN A 81 -5.07 -11.27 -8.49
C GLN A 81 -4.32 -12.62 -8.40
N ALA A 82 -4.63 -13.59 -9.24
CA ALA A 82 -3.98 -14.89 -9.27
C ALA A 82 -2.71 -14.92 -10.16
N HIS A 83 -2.36 -13.81 -10.82
CA HIS A 83 -1.29 -13.77 -11.80
C HIS A 83 0.11 -13.88 -11.15
N SER A 84 1.09 -14.48 -11.86
CA SER A 84 2.48 -14.64 -11.39
C SER A 84 3.21 -13.31 -11.19
N SER A 85 2.95 -12.30 -12.05
CA SER A 85 3.55 -10.97 -11.92
C SER A 85 2.91 -10.18 -10.78
N ASP A 86 3.73 -9.65 -9.88
CA ASP A 86 3.33 -8.73 -8.81
C ASP A 86 2.69 -7.44 -9.37
N THR A 87 3.22 -6.91 -10.46
CA THR A 87 2.68 -5.71 -11.13
C THR A 87 1.25 -5.95 -11.62
N VAL A 88 0.98 -7.12 -12.18
CA VAL A 88 -0.37 -7.49 -12.65
C VAL A 88 -1.33 -7.68 -11.47
N ARG A 89 -0.90 -8.34 -10.38
CA ARG A 89 -1.68 -8.40 -9.14
C ARG A 89 -1.94 -7.00 -8.57
N GLY A 90 -0.99 -6.09 -8.71
CA GLY A 90 -1.17 -4.68 -8.38
C GLY A 90 -2.30 -4.01 -9.18
N TRP A 91 -2.49 -4.36 -10.46
CA TRP A 91 -3.63 -3.84 -11.24
C TRP A 91 -4.98 -4.30 -10.66
N ALA A 92 -5.06 -5.53 -10.12
CA ALA A 92 -6.25 -5.99 -9.40
C ALA A 92 -6.57 -5.08 -8.20
N CYS A 93 -5.57 -4.59 -7.46
CA CYS A 93 -5.80 -3.61 -6.40
C CYS A 93 -6.49 -2.34 -6.93
N TYR A 94 -6.03 -1.83 -8.07
CA TYR A 94 -6.59 -0.61 -8.66
C TYR A 94 -7.93 -0.85 -9.34
N LEU A 95 -8.24 -2.06 -9.81
CA LEU A 95 -9.59 -2.43 -10.25
C LEU A 95 -10.59 -2.37 -9.08
N ILE A 96 -10.22 -2.92 -7.93
CA ILE A 96 -11.02 -2.85 -6.70
C ILE A 96 -11.20 -1.38 -6.27
N GLY A 97 -10.11 -0.63 -6.18
CA GLY A 97 -10.16 0.78 -5.75
C GLY A 97 -11.02 1.66 -6.66
N ALA A 98 -11.05 1.35 -7.97
CA ALA A 98 -11.79 2.12 -8.96
C ALA A 98 -13.27 1.72 -9.10
N ASP A 99 -13.77 0.75 -8.33
CA ASP A 99 -15.19 0.39 -8.34
C ASP A 99 -16.02 1.49 -7.65
N ALA A 100 -16.75 2.26 -8.45
CA ALA A 100 -17.59 3.36 -7.97
C ALA A 100 -18.91 2.89 -7.30
N GLN A 101 -19.28 1.62 -7.45
CA GLN A 101 -20.50 1.07 -6.86
C GLN A 101 -20.25 0.41 -5.49
N ALA A 102 -19.00 0.03 -5.22
CA ALA A 102 -18.60 -0.61 -3.97
C ALA A 102 -18.37 0.42 -2.85
N THR A 103 -18.86 0.11 -1.65
CA THR A 103 -18.53 0.87 -0.44
C THR A 103 -17.07 0.64 -0.04
N LEU A 104 -16.51 1.47 0.85
CA LEU A 104 -15.16 1.23 1.38
C LEU A 104 -15.06 -0.13 2.09
N ALA A 105 -16.11 -0.57 2.77
CA ALA A 105 -16.18 -1.88 3.41
C ALA A 105 -16.07 -3.02 2.39
N ASP A 106 -16.83 -2.94 1.28
CA ASP A 106 -16.78 -3.92 0.20
C ASP A 106 -15.40 -3.98 -0.44
N LYS A 107 -14.82 -2.80 -0.73
CA LYS A 107 -13.46 -2.68 -1.28
C LYS A 107 -12.40 -3.27 -0.34
N LEU A 108 -12.48 -3.03 0.96
CA LEU A 108 -11.57 -3.61 1.94
C LEU A 108 -11.71 -5.13 2.00
N GLN A 109 -12.93 -5.65 1.96
CA GLN A 109 -13.16 -7.09 1.93
C GLN A 109 -12.56 -7.73 0.66
N ALA A 110 -12.79 -7.15 -0.50
CA ALA A 110 -12.19 -7.60 -1.78
C ALA A 110 -10.65 -7.46 -1.79
N MET A 111 -10.12 -6.42 -1.14
CA MET A 111 -8.68 -6.14 -1.06
C MET A 111 -7.93 -7.08 -0.12
N ARG A 112 -8.61 -7.76 0.80
CA ARG A 112 -8.00 -8.54 1.87
C ARG A 112 -6.95 -9.56 1.39
N PRO A 113 -7.16 -10.36 0.33
CA PRO A 113 -6.14 -11.28 -0.18
C PRO A 113 -4.89 -10.56 -0.70
N LEU A 114 -5.06 -9.39 -1.34
CA LEU A 114 -3.96 -8.58 -1.87
C LEU A 114 -3.22 -7.80 -0.76
N ALA A 115 -3.91 -7.40 0.28
CA ALA A 115 -3.31 -6.84 1.50
C ALA A 115 -2.45 -7.86 2.26
N ASP A 116 -2.73 -9.15 2.10
CA ASP A 116 -2.00 -10.28 2.67
C ASP A 116 -1.09 -11.00 1.67
N ASP A 117 -0.89 -10.44 0.49
CA ASP A 117 -0.05 -11.02 -0.57
C ASP A 117 1.39 -11.25 -0.07
N PRO A 118 2.04 -12.37 -0.42
CA PRO A 118 3.44 -12.63 -0.06
C PRO A 118 4.40 -11.57 -0.63
N HIS A 119 4.04 -10.88 -1.72
CA HIS A 119 4.89 -9.92 -2.38
C HIS A 119 4.71 -8.51 -1.77
N PHE A 120 5.82 -7.88 -1.36
CA PHE A 120 5.81 -6.55 -0.73
C PHE A 120 5.14 -5.48 -1.61
N GLY A 121 5.39 -5.49 -2.93
CA GLY A 121 4.86 -4.51 -3.87
C GLY A 121 3.33 -4.58 -3.96
N VAL A 122 2.75 -5.78 -3.99
CA VAL A 122 1.29 -5.95 -4.03
C VAL A 122 0.65 -5.37 -2.76
N ARG A 123 1.23 -5.63 -1.58
CA ARG A 123 0.76 -5.04 -0.32
C ARG A 123 0.82 -3.51 -0.32
N GLU A 124 1.83 -2.91 -0.97
CA GLU A 124 1.89 -1.46 -1.13
C GLU A 124 0.80 -0.94 -2.08
N TRP A 125 0.60 -1.61 -3.22
CA TRP A 125 -0.46 -1.23 -4.18
C TRP A 125 -1.85 -1.36 -3.56
N ALA A 126 -2.06 -2.33 -2.66
CA ALA A 126 -3.33 -2.57 -2.00
C ALA A 126 -3.82 -1.34 -1.20
N TRP A 127 -3.00 -0.77 -0.32
CA TRP A 127 -3.43 0.42 0.43
C TRP A 127 -3.38 1.71 -0.41
N LEU A 128 -2.44 1.80 -1.39
CA LEU A 128 -2.36 2.94 -2.30
C LEU A 128 -3.61 3.07 -3.17
N ALA A 129 -4.15 1.95 -3.64
CA ALA A 129 -5.37 1.93 -4.47
C ALA A 129 -6.62 2.40 -3.71
N LEU A 130 -6.67 2.21 -2.39
CA LEU A 130 -7.78 2.67 -1.54
C LEU A 130 -7.57 4.06 -0.95
N ARG A 131 -6.43 4.70 -1.22
CA ARG A 131 -6.04 5.93 -0.53
C ARG A 131 -7.03 7.08 -0.71
N SER A 132 -7.66 7.21 -1.86
CA SER A 132 -8.68 8.25 -2.10
C SER A 132 -9.91 8.06 -1.22
N ASP A 133 -10.40 6.83 -1.10
CA ASP A 133 -11.57 6.51 -0.26
C ASP A 133 -11.24 6.73 1.23
N ILE A 134 -10.05 6.29 1.67
CA ILE A 134 -9.57 6.49 3.05
C ILE A 134 -9.44 7.98 3.39
N VAL A 135 -8.96 8.80 2.46
CA VAL A 135 -8.85 10.26 2.66
C VAL A 135 -10.22 10.92 2.69
N ALA A 136 -11.18 10.43 1.91
CA ALA A 136 -12.55 10.95 1.88
C ALA A 136 -13.33 10.63 3.18
N GLY A 137 -13.11 9.43 3.77
CA GLY A 137 -13.77 8.99 5.00
C GLY A 137 -12.80 8.42 6.04
N PRO A 138 -11.89 9.22 6.63
CA PRO A 138 -10.80 8.69 7.45
C PRO A 138 -11.26 8.03 8.76
N LEU A 139 -12.35 8.48 9.36
CA LEU A 139 -12.90 7.86 10.57
C LEU A 139 -13.64 6.55 10.25
N GLU A 140 -14.34 6.48 9.13
CA GLU A 140 -14.93 5.24 8.63
C GLU A 140 -13.83 4.21 8.32
N ALA A 141 -12.78 4.63 7.61
CA ALA A 141 -11.63 3.78 7.32
C ALA A 141 -10.97 3.25 8.60
N LEU A 142 -10.79 4.10 9.62
CA LEU A 142 -10.27 3.71 10.92
C LEU A 142 -11.16 2.64 11.59
N ALA A 143 -12.48 2.87 11.63
CA ALA A 143 -13.42 1.92 12.23
C ALA A 143 -13.38 0.55 11.54
N LEU A 144 -13.32 0.52 10.19
CA LEU A 144 -13.24 -0.70 9.39
C LEU A 144 -11.89 -1.43 9.55
N LEU A 145 -10.79 -0.71 9.73
CA LEU A 145 -9.44 -1.27 9.85
C LEU A 145 -9.04 -1.62 11.29
N GLN A 146 -9.71 -1.07 12.32
CA GLN A 146 -9.41 -1.38 13.71
C GLN A 146 -9.39 -2.91 14.00
N PRO A 147 -10.35 -3.73 13.52
CA PRO A 147 -10.30 -5.18 13.70
C PRO A 147 -9.13 -5.87 12.99
N TRP A 148 -8.57 -5.24 11.96
CA TRP A 148 -7.44 -5.81 11.22
C TRP A 148 -6.14 -5.76 12.04
N ALA A 149 -6.02 -4.84 12.98
CA ALA A 149 -4.88 -4.76 13.89
C ALA A 149 -4.77 -5.98 14.84
N GLN A 150 -5.81 -6.81 14.95
CA GLN A 150 -5.85 -8.00 15.79
C GLN A 150 -5.77 -9.32 14.97
N GLN A 151 -5.59 -9.24 13.65
CA GLN A 151 -5.56 -10.44 12.80
C GLN A 151 -4.28 -11.25 13.02
N PRO A 152 -4.33 -12.59 12.85
CA PRO A 152 -3.14 -13.44 12.91
C PRO A 152 -2.07 -13.05 11.90
N SER A 153 -2.46 -12.65 10.68
CA SER A 153 -1.53 -12.22 9.63
C SER A 153 -0.84 -10.91 9.99
N LEU A 154 0.47 -10.92 10.01
CA LEU A 154 1.30 -9.72 10.19
C LEU A 154 1.09 -8.69 9.08
N HIS A 155 0.77 -9.14 7.86
CA HIS A 155 0.54 -8.26 6.72
C HIS A 155 -0.76 -7.47 6.89
N LEU A 156 -1.83 -8.10 7.38
CA LEU A 156 -3.11 -7.44 7.67
C LEU A 156 -2.98 -6.45 8.84
N ARG A 157 -2.24 -6.83 9.91
CA ARG A 157 -1.95 -5.89 11.01
C ARG A 157 -1.17 -4.68 10.54
N ARG A 158 -0.13 -4.91 9.71
CA ARG A 158 0.62 -3.81 9.10
C ARG A 158 -0.25 -2.98 8.17
N PHE A 159 -1.10 -3.60 7.33
CA PHE A 159 -1.98 -2.87 6.42
C PHE A 159 -2.88 -1.89 7.18
N ALA A 160 -3.48 -2.31 8.29
CA ALA A 160 -4.32 -1.45 9.12
C ALA A 160 -3.59 -0.17 9.57
N CYS A 161 -2.32 -0.29 9.95
CA CYS A 161 -1.50 0.85 10.36
C CYS A 161 -1.04 1.68 9.15
N GLU A 162 -0.51 1.02 8.09
CA GLU A 162 0.12 1.70 6.94
C GLU A 162 -0.89 2.51 6.12
N ALA A 163 -2.10 1.95 5.88
CA ALA A 163 -3.15 2.62 5.13
C ALA A 163 -3.62 3.93 5.78
N LEU A 164 -3.54 4.02 7.10
CA LEU A 164 -3.96 5.18 7.90
C LEU A 164 -2.82 6.18 8.18
N ARG A 165 -1.64 6.01 7.60
CA ARG A 165 -0.52 6.94 7.85
C ARG A 165 -0.89 8.36 7.45
N PRO A 166 -0.61 9.36 8.31
CA PRO A 166 -0.90 10.78 8.02
C PRO A 166 -0.22 11.27 6.73
N ARG A 167 0.97 10.72 6.45
CA ARG A 167 1.85 11.09 5.34
C ARG A 167 2.36 9.85 4.61
N GLY A 168 1.48 9.18 3.86
CA GLY A 168 1.90 8.04 3.04
C GLY A 168 2.88 8.45 1.93
N VAL A 169 3.85 7.61 1.65
CA VAL A 169 4.79 7.82 0.52
C VAL A 169 4.01 7.69 -0.79
N TRP A 170 4.17 8.67 -1.69
CA TRP A 170 3.46 8.78 -2.97
C TRP A 170 1.92 8.84 -2.87
N ALA A 171 1.40 9.22 -1.71
CA ALA A 171 -0.03 9.22 -1.45
C ALA A 171 -0.52 10.56 -0.89
N THR A 172 -1.77 10.87 -1.13
CA THR A 172 -2.44 12.03 -0.53
C THR A 172 -2.41 11.92 1.00
N HIS A 173 -2.12 13.03 1.67
CA HIS A 173 -2.08 13.07 3.13
C HIS A 173 -3.49 12.99 3.72
N ILE A 174 -3.63 12.34 4.88
CA ILE A 174 -4.85 12.38 5.68
C ILE A 174 -4.77 13.60 6.62
N ALA A 175 -5.44 14.67 6.24
CA ALA A 175 -5.37 15.94 6.97
C ALA A 175 -5.83 15.79 8.43
N LEU A 176 -6.90 15.02 8.66
CA LEU A 176 -7.43 14.76 10.00
C LEU A 176 -6.35 14.15 10.93
N PHE A 177 -5.66 13.11 10.49
CA PHE A 177 -4.66 12.42 11.33
C PHE A 177 -3.34 13.19 11.48
N LYS A 178 -3.12 14.22 10.66
CA LYS A 178 -2.03 15.19 10.86
C LYS A 178 -2.36 16.18 11.98
N GLN A 179 -3.62 16.53 12.13
CA GLN A 179 -4.10 17.54 13.08
C GLN A 179 -4.53 16.91 14.41
N GLN A 180 -5.18 15.73 14.34
CA GLN A 180 -5.79 15.02 15.45
C GLN A 180 -5.35 13.53 15.42
N PRO A 181 -4.06 13.24 15.68
CA PRO A 181 -3.52 11.88 15.62
C PRO A 181 -4.09 10.95 16.69
N GLU A 182 -4.66 11.51 17.76
CA GLU A 182 -5.27 10.77 18.88
C GLU A 182 -6.40 9.84 18.43
N HIS A 183 -7.09 10.13 17.34
CA HIS A 183 -8.10 9.23 16.79
C HIS A 183 -7.56 7.81 16.51
N VAL A 184 -6.32 7.71 16.03
CA VAL A 184 -5.71 6.42 15.67
C VAL A 184 -4.97 5.77 16.83
N LEU A 185 -4.85 6.45 17.99
CA LEU A 185 -4.13 5.91 19.15
C LEU A 185 -4.60 4.51 19.59
N PRO A 186 -5.92 4.17 19.62
CA PRO A 186 -6.36 2.83 20.01
C PRO A 186 -5.82 1.72 19.09
N LEU A 187 -5.75 1.99 17.76
CA LEU A 187 -5.15 1.05 16.81
C LEU A 187 -3.65 0.91 17.04
N LEU A 188 -2.95 2.03 17.26
CA LEU A 188 -1.50 2.01 17.53
C LEU A 188 -1.18 1.33 18.86
N GLU A 189 -2.02 1.49 19.89
CA GLU A 189 -1.86 0.80 21.18
C GLU A 189 -2.03 -0.71 21.06
N THR A 190 -2.92 -1.19 20.17
CA THR A 190 -3.06 -2.61 19.84
C THR A 190 -1.77 -3.20 19.23
N LEU A 191 -1.04 -2.41 18.45
CA LEU A 191 0.19 -2.81 17.75
C LEU A 191 1.48 -2.42 18.49
N ALA A 192 1.39 -1.78 19.65
CA ALA A 192 2.55 -1.17 20.33
C ALA A 192 3.61 -2.17 20.80
N ASP A 193 3.24 -3.44 20.96
CA ASP A 193 4.11 -4.55 21.35
C ASP A 193 4.11 -5.68 20.31
N ASP A 194 3.74 -5.39 19.06
CA ASP A 194 3.68 -6.40 18.01
C ASP A 194 5.05 -7.09 17.83
N PRO A 195 5.10 -8.44 17.79
CA PRO A 195 6.37 -9.17 17.70
C PRO A 195 7.07 -8.98 16.35
N GLU A 196 6.33 -8.60 15.31
CA GLU A 196 6.83 -8.56 13.96
C GLU A 196 7.47 -7.22 13.60
N ARG A 197 8.74 -7.24 13.20
CA ARG A 197 9.50 -6.04 12.83
C ARG A 197 8.81 -5.21 11.75
N TYR A 198 8.18 -5.85 10.78
CA TYR A 198 7.47 -5.21 9.69
C TYR A 198 6.27 -4.38 10.16
N VAL A 199 5.58 -4.83 11.21
CA VAL A 199 4.51 -4.08 11.87
C VAL A 199 5.08 -2.95 12.72
N GLN A 200 6.12 -3.23 13.51
CA GLN A 200 6.82 -2.22 14.33
C GLN A 200 7.32 -1.05 13.49
N ASP A 201 7.86 -1.34 12.29
CA ASP A 201 8.30 -0.32 11.34
C ASP A 201 7.16 0.60 10.93
N SER A 202 5.98 0.04 10.65
CA SER A 202 4.79 0.82 10.25
C SER A 202 4.29 1.69 11.40
N VAL A 203 4.19 1.16 12.62
CA VAL A 203 3.79 1.93 13.81
C VAL A 203 4.76 3.08 14.09
N GLY A 204 6.07 2.80 14.08
CA GLY A 204 7.09 3.82 14.28
C GLY A 204 7.10 4.88 13.18
N ASN A 205 6.84 4.50 11.92
CA ASN A 205 6.70 5.44 10.82
C ASN A 205 5.44 6.29 10.94
N TRP A 206 4.32 5.68 11.36
CA TRP A 206 3.06 6.38 11.60
C TRP A 206 3.24 7.50 12.63
N LEU A 207 3.82 7.17 13.80
CA LEU A 207 4.10 8.16 14.85
C LEU A 207 5.10 9.23 14.37
N ASN A 208 6.15 8.85 13.64
CA ASN A 208 7.10 9.82 13.09
C ASN A 208 6.45 10.78 12.07
N ASP A 209 5.49 10.28 11.26
CA ASP A 209 4.72 11.13 10.35
C ASP A 209 3.79 12.11 11.10
N ALA A 210 3.13 11.65 12.16
CA ALA A 210 2.32 12.49 13.03
C ALA A 210 3.17 13.55 13.74
N GLY A 211 4.37 13.19 14.19
CA GLY A 211 5.29 14.06 14.88
C GLY A 211 5.74 15.30 14.09
N LYS A 212 5.66 15.25 12.77
CA LYS A 212 5.93 16.42 11.91
C LYS A 212 4.91 17.56 12.09
N ASN A 213 3.72 17.26 12.61
CA ASN A 213 2.67 18.24 12.89
C ASN A 213 2.36 18.36 14.39
N GLN A 214 2.47 17.25 15.14
CA GLN A 214 2.10 17.13 16.54
C GLN A 214 3.26 16.49 17.36
N PRO A 215 4.43 17.16 17.44
CA PRO A 215 5.63 16.58 18.08
C PRO A 215 5.42 16.30 19.56
N ASP A 216 4.73 17.18 20.28
CA ASP A 216 4.52 17.03 21.73
C ASP A 216 3.56 15.89 22.06
N TRP A 217 2.54 15.68 21.22
CA TRP A 217 1.67 14.53 21.33
C TRP A 217 2.46 13.22 21.17
N VAL A 218 3.31 13.12 20.16
CA VAL A 218 4.15 11.91 19.94
C VAL A 218 5.11 11.69 21.11
N ARG A 219 5.77 12.74 21.63
CA ARG A 219 6.63 12.64 22.82
C ARG A 219 5.85 12.14 24.03
N THR A 220 4.62 12.63 24.23
CA THR A 220 3.75 12.22 25.33
C THR A 220 3.35 10.75 25.22
N VAL A 221 2.94 10.27 24.02
CA VAL A 221 2.64 8.86 23.77
C VAL A 221 3.86 7.98 24.02
N CYS A 222 5.02 8.36 23.48
CA CYS A 222 6.26 7.60 23.67
C CYS A 222 6.71 7.55 25.14
N LYS A 223 6.55 8.65 25.91
CA LYS A 223 6.83 8.67 27.35
C LYS A 223 5.87 7.78 28.13
N LYS A 224 4.56 7.83 27.84
CA LYS A 224 3.56 6.92 28.43
C LYS A 224 3.93 5.45 28.15
N TRP A 225 4.23 5.12 26.91
CA TRP A 225 4.61 3.75 26.54
C TRP A 225 5.90 3.30 27.22
N GLN A 226 6.86 4.19 27.40
CA GLN A 226 8.09 3.87 28.14
C GLN A 226 7.84 3.48 29.60
N SER A 227 6.85 4.10 30.24
CA SER A 227 6.53 3.82 31.65
C SER A 227 5.57 2.64 31.83
N THR A 228 4.85 2.23 30.78
CA THR A 228 3.79 1.21 30.88
C THR A 228 4.08 -0.07 30.09
N ARG A 229 5.11 -0.08 29.23
CA ARG A 229 5.46 -1.20 28.35
C ARG A 229 6.96 -1.45 28.40
N ASP A 230 7.35 -2.64 28.80
CA ASP A 230 8.77 -3.06 28.91
C ASP A 230 9.09 -4.15 27.87
N SER A 231 8.82 -3.86 26.59
CA SER A 231 9.15 -4.76 25.50
C SER A 231 10.21 -4.17 24.56
N VAL A 232 11.06 -5.06 24.01
CA VAL A 232 12.04 -4.70 22.97
C VAL A 232 11.32 -4.13 21.73
N ALA A 233 10.14 -4.66 21.40
CA ALA A 233 9.31 -4.17 20.31
C ALA A 233 8.90 -2.71 20.53
N ASN A 234 8.36 -2.39 21.72
CA ASN A 234 7.96 -1.03 22.04
C ASN A 234 9.15 -0.06 22.07
N ALA A 235 10.27 -0.47 22.66
CA ALA A 235 11.49 0.33 22.67
C ALA A 235 11.95 0.69 21.25
N TYR A 236 11.90 -0.28 20.33
CA TYR A 236 12.23 -0.05 18.92
C TYR A 236 11.25 0.90 18.24
N ILE A 237 9.94 0.70 18.42
CA ILE A 237 8.89 1.59 17.86
C ILE A 237 9.11 3.02 18.32
N ARG A 238 9.33 3.26 19.63
CA ARG A 238 9.58 4.59 20.19
C ARG A 238 10.84 5.24 19.61
N LYS A 239 11.96 4.49 19.51
CA LYS A 239 13.19 4.98 18.86
C LYS A 239 12.92 5.43 17.43
N ARG A 240 12.14 4.64 16.66
CA ARG A 240 11.80 4.96 15.28
C ARG A 240 10.84 6.14 15.17
N ALA A 241 9.87 6.25 16.07
CA ALA A 241 8.92 7.36 16.13
C ALA A 241 9.62 8.71 16.35
N LEU A 242 10.61 8.75 17.22
CA LEU A 242 11.30 9.97 17.66
C LEU A 242 12.50 10.37 16.78
N ARG A 243 12.82 9.62 15.73
CA ARG A 243 14.07 9.83 14.95
C ARG A 243 14.19 11.20 14.24
N SER A 244 13.08 11.90 14.07
CA SER A 244 13.02 13.22 13.43
C SER A 244 12.50 14.34 14.36
N LEU A 245 12.41 14.10 15.68
CA LEU A 245 11.83 15.02 16.67
C LEU A 245 12.85 15.56 17.66
#